data_b3c0c1b45c734737c67f60c7d59c29f3
#
_entry.id   b3c0c1b45c734737c67f60c7d59c29f3
#
_cell.length_a   1.000
_cell.length_b   1.000
_cell.length_c   1.000
_cell.angle_alpha   90.00
_cell.angle_beta   90.00
_cell.angle_gamma   90.00
#
_symmetry.space_group_name_H-M   'P 1'
#
loop_
_entity.id
_entity.type
_entity.pdbx_description
1 polymer ?
#
loop_
_entity_poly.entity_id
_entity_poly.type
_entity_poly.pdbx_seq_one_letter_code
_entity_poly.pdbx_strand_id
1 'polypeptide(L)'
;MAEGAKRGVTRGYVLGLLGATLVVTAALVVASWGLLGMALGREPIETPDVPLWLGVLGIGIALGLLGVLLWRQALSLLRGSKSPVAGIVLGAAFGVYLVWNLVGLLAGLPNDETWFSPFAIILMPLWAVAVLLFWLVLARRIYTDRPTPQWPWERREGRE
;
A
#
# COMPACT_ATOMS: atom_id res chain seq x y z
N MET A 1 35.17 25.45 5.72
CA MET A 1 34.71 24.37 4.85
C MET A 1 33.47 23.76 5.50
N ALA A 2 32.29 24.15 5.02
CA ALA A 2 31.05 23.58 5.55
C ALA A 2 30.85 22.20 4.89
N GLU A 3 31.08 21.17 5.66
CA GLU A 3 30.76 19.78 5.30
C GLU A 3 29.25 19.68 5.08
N GLY A 4 28.85 19.52 3.81
CA GLY A 4 27.44 19.41 3.43
C GLY A 4 26.79 18.26 4.17
N ALA A 5 25.94 18.58 5.13
CA ALA A 5 25.09 17.61 5.80
C ALA A 5 24.40 16.75 4.74
N LYS A 6 24.77 15.48 4.64
CA LYS A 6 24.17 14.51 3.73
C LYS A 6 22.68 14.46 4.02
N ARG A 7 21.89 15.06 3.15
CA ARG A 7 20.43 15.09 3.16
C ARG A 7 19.89 13.70 2.93
N GLY A 8 19.92 12.86 3.95
CA GLY A 8 19.45 11.48 3.88
C GLY A 8 17.98 11.37 4.31
N VAL A 9 17.19 10.71 3.49
CA VAL A 9 15.88 10.22 3.93
C VAL A 9 16.13 9.22 5.07
N THR A 10 15.62 9.51 6.27
CA THR A 10 15.83 8.66 7.44
C THR A 10 14.98 7.39 7.33
N ARG A 11 15.46 6.29 7.91
CA ARG A 11 14.70 5.03 7.98
C ARG A 11 13.34 5.23 8.66
N GLY A 12 13.28 6.08 9.68
CA GLY A 12 12.03 6.42 10.38
C GLY A 12 11.00 7.09 9.47
N TYR A 13 11.43 8.00 8.58
CA TYR A 13 10.53 8.61 7.60
C TYR A 13 9.95 7.58 6.62
N VAL A 14 10.78 6.67 6.10
CA VAL A 14 10.32 5.61 5.19
C VAL A 14 9.32 4.69 5.88
N LEU A 15 9.60 4.28 7.12
CA LEU A 15 8.68 3.44 7.91
C LEU A 15 7.36 4.17 8.21
N GLY A 16 7.42 5.45 8.58
CA GLY A 16 6.22 6.26 8.79
C GLY A 16 5.37 6.41 7.53
N LEU A 17 6.01 6.68 6.38
CA LEU A 17 5.32 6.76 5.08
C LEU A 17 4.71 5.42 4.68
N LEU A 18 5.44 4.31 4.90
CA LEU A 18 4.95 2.96 4.64
C LEU A 18 3.72 2.66 5.51
N GLY A 19 3.80 2.90 6.81
CA GLY A 19 2.67 2.71 7.72
C GLY A 19 1.46 3.55 7.31
N ALA A 20 1.65 4.83 7.00
CA ALA A 20 0.58 5.71 6.51
C ALA A 20 -0.06 5.17 5.22
N THR A 21 0.76 4.69 4.27
CA THR A 21 0.26 4.11 3.01
C THR A 21 -0.58 2.87 3.27
N LEU A 22 -0.15 1.97 4.16
CA LEU A 22 -0.92 0.76 4.50
C LEU A 22 -2.27 1.11 5.15
N VAL A 23 -2.28 2.07 6.09
CA VAL A 23 -3.52 2.52 6.74
C VAL A 23 -4.48 3.16 5.73
N VAL A 24 -3.98 4.03 4.86
CA VAL A 24 -4.80 4.65 3.81
C VAL A 24 -5.34 3.60 2.85
N THR A 25 -4.51 2.62 2.45
CA THR A 25 -4.96 1.52 1.56
C THR A 25 -6.06 0.71 2.22
N ALA A 26 -5.92 0.34 3.49
CA ALA A 26 -6.96 -0.38 4.23
C ALA A 26 -8.27 0.44 4.31
N ALA A 27 -8.18 1.73 4.60
CA ALA A 27 -9.34 2.61 4.62
C ALA A 27 -10.03 2.71 3.25
N LEU A 28 -9.25 2.78 2.15
CA LEU A 28 -9.79 2.78 0.78
C LEU A 28 -10.48 1.47 0.44
N VAL A 29 -9.96 0.32 0.88
CA VAL A 29 -10.64 -0.98 0.69
C VAL A 29 -11.99 -0.96 1.38
N VAL A 30 -12.03 -0.59 2.67
CA VAL A 30 -13.29 -0.54 3.43
C VAL A 30 -14.30 0.40 2.77
N ALA A 31 -13.87 1.60 2.37
CA ALA A 31 -14.73 2.57 1.71
C ALA A 31 -15.24 2.05 0.35
N SER A 32 -14.36 1.48 -0.48
CA SER A 32 -14.72 0.97 -1.81
C SER A 32 -15.66 -0.23 -1.72
N TRP A 33 -15.40 -1.16 -0.80
CA TRP A 33 -16.27 -2.31 -0.59
C TRP A 33 -17.63 -1.90 -0.01
N GLY A 34 -17.65 -0.92 0.93
CA GLY A 34 -18.89 -0.38 1.44
C GLY A 34 -19.75 0.28 0.34
N LEU A 35 -19.12 1.08 -0.54
CA LEU A 35 -19.80 1.71 -1.67
C LEU A 35 -20.30 0.68 -2.69
N LEU A 36 -19.46 -0.31 -3.03
CA LEU A 36 -19.87 -1.39 -3.93
C LEU A 36 -20.99 -2.24 -3.34
N GLY A 37 -20.91 -2.55 -2.04
CA GLY A 37 -21.96 -3.31 -1.35
C GLY A 37 -23.29 -2.57 -1.38
N MET A 38 -23.31 -1.27 -1.12
CA MET A 38 -24.51 -0.45 -1.23
C MET A 38 -25.04 -0.38 -2.67
N ALA A 39 -24.14 -0.21 -3.65
CA ALA A 39 -24.54 -0.08 -5.05
C ALA A 39 -25.06 -1.37 -5.68
N LEU A 40 -24.50 -2.51 -5.27
CA LEU A 40 -24.83 -3.84 -5.82
C LEU A 40 -25.85 -4.61 -4.98
N GLY A 41 -26.13 -4.15 -3.76
CA GLY A 41 -27.01 -4.83 -2.80
C GLY A 41 -26.46 -6.20 -2.36
N ARG A 42 -25.12 -6.38 -2.39
CA ARG A 42 -24.46 -7.63 -2.03
C ARG A 42 -23.18 -7.42 -1.24
N GLU A 43 -22.77 -8.43 -0.50
CA GLU A 43 -21.54 -8.45 0.28
C GLU A 43 -20.36 -9.06 -0.52
N PRO A 44 -19.10 -8.81 -0.12
CA PRO A 44 -17.93 -9.43 -0.74
C PRO A 44 -17.91 -10.96 -0.64
N ILE A 45 -18.50 -11.51 0.42
CA ILE A 45 -18.63 -12.94 0.70
C ILE A 45 -20.08 -13.17 1.15
N GLU A 46 -20.84 -13.92 0.38
CA GLU A 46 -22.23 -14.29 0.68
C GLU A 46 -22.39 -15.80 0.93
N THR A 47 -21.32 -16.57 0.64
CA THR A 47 -21.33 -18.02 0.80
C THR A 47 -21.60 -18.39 2.27
N PRO A 48 -22.69 -19.15 2.57
CA PRO A 48 -22.97 -19.64 3.90
C PRO A 48 -21.79 -20.47 4.44
N ASP A 49 -21.62 -20.47 5.75
CA ASP A 49 -20.58 -21.23 6.46
C ASP A 49 -19.13 -20.71 6.28
N VAL A 50 -18.90 -19.68 5.47
CA VAL A 50 -17.59 -19.04 5.38
C VAL A 50 -17.50 -17.92 6.41
N PRO A 51 -16.52 -18.00 7.35
CA PRO A 51 -16.42 -17.02 8.41
C PRO A 51 -15.97 -15.65 7.87
N LEU A 52 -16.59 -14.57 8.33
CA LEU A 52 -16.30 -13.18 7.91
C LEU A 52 -14.83 -12.76 8.12
N TRP A 53 -14.14 -13.36 9.09
CA TRP A 53 -12.72 -13.06 9.32
C TRP A 53 -11.81 -13.48 8.17
N LEU A 54 -12.28 -14.36 7.28
CA LEU A 54 -11.50 -14.82 6.12
C LEU A 54 -11.19 -13.67 5.15
N GLY A 55 -12.17 -12.81 4.89
CA GLY A 55 -11.96 -11.59 4.09
C GLY A 55 -10.94 -10.66 4.72
N VAL A 56 -11.03 -10.48 6.04
CA VAL A 56 -10.06 -9.68 6.81
C VAL A 56 -8.65 -10.29 6.73
N LEU A 57 -8.53 -11.62 6.84
CA LEU A 57 -7.27 -12.33 6.71
C LEU A 57 -6.68 -12.15 5.31
N GLY A 58 -7.47 -12.33 4.25
CA GLY A 58 -7.04 -12.16 2.87
C GLY A 58 -6.48 -10.75 2.60
N ILE A 59 -7.22 -9.72 3.04
CA ILE A 59 -6.75 -8.33 2.93
C ILE A 59 -5.52 -8.09 3.82
N GLY A 60 -5.46 -8.67 5.01
CA GLY A 60 -4.29 -8.58 5.90
C GLY A 60 -3.02 -9.15 5.25
N ILE A 61 -3.11 -10.33 4.62
CA ILE A 61 -2.00 -10.93 3.86
C ILE A 61 -1.59 -10.03 2.70
N ALA A 62 -2.56 -9.51 1.94
CA ALA A 62 -2.31 -8.62 0.81
C ALA A 62 -1.63 -7.31 1.24
N LEU A 63 -2.04 -6.70 2.37
CA LEU A 63 -1.39 -5.53 2.95
C LEU A 63 0.03 -5.84 3.42
N GLY A 64 0.26 -7.01 4.01
CA GLY A 64 1.61 -7.47 4.39
C GLY A 64 2.53 -7.56 3.18
N LEU A 65 2.06 -8.18 2.09
CA LEU A 65 2.80 -8.25 0.82
C LEU A 65 3.04 -6.86 0.21
N LEU A 66 2.04 -5.97 0.25
CA LEU A 66 2.22 -4.58 -0.16
C LEU A 66 3.34 -3.91 0.63
N GLY A 67 3.34 -4.06 1.95
CA GLY A 67 4.39 -3.53 2.82
C GLY A 67 5.78 -3.99 2.43
N VAL A 68 5.95 -5.28 2.13
CA VAL A 68 7.23 -5.85 1.65
C VAL A 68 7.64 -5.25 0.30
N LEU A 69 6.69 -5.12 -0.64
CA LEU A 69 6.95 -4.53 -1.96
C LEU A 69 7.36 -3.06 -1.85
N LEU A 70 6.64 -2.27 -1.04
CA LEU A 70 6.95 -0.85 -0.81
C LEU A 70 8.32 -0.68 -0.13
N TRP A 71 8.65 -1.54 0.81
CA TRP A 71 9.97 -1.54 1.45
C TRP A 71 11.08 -1.82 0.45
N ARG A 72 10.94 -2.85 -0.40
CA ARG A 72 11.90 -3.15 -1.47
C ARG A 72 12.02 -1.99 -2.46
N GLN A 73 10.92 -1.35 -2.80
CA GLN A 73 10.89 -0.16 -3.65
C GLN A 73 11.65 1.01 -3.03
N ALA A 74 11.44 1.28 -1.74
CA ALA A 74 12.17 2.32 -1.03
C ALA A 74 13.68 2.07 -1.05
N LEU A 75 14.12 0.82 -0.80
CA LEU A 75 15.53 0.45 -0.89
C LEU A 75 16.11 0.63 -2.29
N SER A 76 15.35 0.31 -3.34
CA SER A 76 15.75 0.52 -4.73
C SER A 76 15.95 2.00 -5.05
N LEU A 77 15.02 2.85 -4.64
CA LEU A 77 15.10 4.31 -4.82
C LEU A 77 16.30 4.91 -4.06
N LEU A 78 16.56 4.45 -2.83
CA LEU A 78 17.70 4.90 -2.03
C LEU A 78 19.04 4.46 -2.63
N ARG A 79 19.08 3.41 -3.44
CA ARG A 79 20.26 2.96 -4.21
C ARG A 79 20.44 3.70 -5.54
N GLY A 80 19.60 4.72 -5.83
CA GLY A 80 19.73 5.56 -7.03
C GLY A 80 19.01 5.08 -8.27
N SER A 81 18.15 4.07 -8.16
CA SER A 81 17.29 3.64 -9.26
C SER A 81 16.23 4.71 -9.55
N LYS A 82 16.29 5.30 -10.75
CA LYS A 82 15.33 6.35 -11.18
C LYS A 82 14.10 5.78 -11.88
N SER A 83 14.08 4.49 -12.16
CA SER A 83 13.04 3.88 -12.96
C SER A 83 11.72 3.81 -12.19
N PRO A 84 10.63 4.34 -12.73
CA PRO A 84 9.33 4.06 -12.20
C PRO A 84 9.04 2.57 -12.42
N VAL A 85 8.64 1.98 -11.47
CA VAL A 85 8.46 0.63 -11.10
C VAL A 85 7.17 0.10 -11.70
N ALA A 86 6.97 0.21 -13.00
CA ALA A 86 5.80 -0.36 -13.67
C ALA A 86 5.60 -1.84 -13.26
N GLY A 87 6.70 -2.60 -13.15
CA GLY A 87 6.65 -3.97 -12.68
C GLY A 87 6.17 -4.12 -11.24
N ILE A 88 6.48 -3.18 -10.33
CA ILE A 88 5.99 -3.23 -8.94
C ILE A 88 4.52 -2.82 -8.88
N VAL A 89 4.10 -1.82 -9.65
CA VAL A 89 2.68 -1.40 -9.74
C VAL A 89 1.83 -2.56 -10.23
N LEU A 90 2.22 -3.17 -11.35
CA LEU A 90 1.52 -4.33 -11.91
C LEU A 90 1.59 -5.54 -10.97
N GLY A 91 2.76 -5.82 -10.41
CA GLY A 91 2.94 -6.91 -9.45
C GLY A 91 2.10 -6.74 -8.18
N ALA A 92 1.94 -5.53 -7.67
CA ALA A 92 1.06 -5.24 -6.55
C ALA A 92 -0.42 -5.41 -6.93
N ALA A 93 -0.85 -4.84 -8.06
CA ALA A 93 -2.22 -4.91 -8.54
C ALA A 93 -2.66 -6.36 -8.80
N PHE A 94 -1.87 -7.11 -9.56
CA PHE A 94 -2.18 -8.53 -9.80
C PHE A 94 -1.96 -9.39 -8.57
N GLY A 95 -0.97 -9.07 -7.75
CA GLY A 95 -0.65 -9.80 -6.52
C GLY A 95 -1.82 -9.81 -5.54
N VAL A 96 -2.45 -8.66 -5.27
CA VAL A 96 -3.61 -8.61 -4.38
C VAL A 96 -4.79 -9.41 -4.95
N TYR A 97 -5.02 -9.30 -6.25
CA TYR A 97 -6.07 -10.04 -6.93
C TYR A 97 -5.85 -11.57 -6.81
N LEU A 98 -4.62 -12.03 -7.02
CA LEU A 98 -4.26 -13.44 -6.88
C LEU A 98 -4.36 -13.91 -5.43
N VAL A 99 -3.95 -13.08 -4.44
CA VAL A 99 -4.10 -13.40 -3.02
C VAL A 99 -5.58 -13.59 -2.65
N TRP A 100 -6.45 -12.67 -3.10
CA TRP A 100 -7.89 -12.78 -2.88
C TRP A 100 -8.45 -14.08 -3.46
N ASN A 101 -8.12 -14.36 -4.73
CA ASN A 101 -8.57 -15.59 -5.40
C ASN A 101 -8.03 -16.86 -4.76
N LEU A 102 -6.77 -16.86 -4.30
CA LEU A 102 -6.18 -18.00 -3.60
C LEU A 102 -6.88 -18.25 -2.27
N VAL A 103 -7.10 -17.20 -1.48
CA VAL A 103 -7.82 -17.32 -0.20
C VAL A 103 -9.24 -17.81 -0.43
N GLY A 104 -9.95 -17.26 -1.42
CA GLY A 104 -11.28 -17.68 -1.80
C GLY A 104 -11.35 -19.14 -2.27
N LEU A 105 -10.39 -19.55 -3.11
CA LEU A 105 -10.29 -20.93 -3.57
C LEU A 105 -10.10 -21.92 -2.41
N LEU A 106 -9.20 -21.58 -1.48
CA LEU A 106 -8.95 -22.40 -0.28
C LEU A 106 -10.17 -22.47 0.66
N ALA A 107 -11.00 -21.43 0.63
CA ALA A 107 -12.24 -21.37 1.41
C ALA A 107 -13.46 -22.00 0.69
N GLY A 108 -13.30 -22.44 -0.56
CA GLY A 108 -14.39 -22.97 -1.35
C GLY A 108 -15.38 -21.92 -1.87
N LEU A 109 -14.96 -20.65 -1.97
CA LEU A 109 -15.80 -19.58 -2.52
C LEU A 109 -16.07 -19.81 -4.01
N PRO A 110 -17.27 -19.49 -4.51
CA PRO A 110 -17.60 -19.61 -5.92
C PRO A 110 -16.90 -18.52 -6.77
N ASN A 111 -16.90 -18.69 -8.09
CA ASN A 111 -16.18 -17.82 -9.00
C ASN A 111 -16.71 -16.38 -9.05
N ASP A 112 -17.97 -16.15 -8.74
CA ASP A 112 -18.61 -14.83 -8.67
C ASP A 112 -18.23 -14.04 -7.40
N GLU A 113 -17.72 -14.72 -6.36
CA GLU A 113 -17.14 -14.10 -5.17
C GLU A 113 -15.61 -14.00 -5.24
N THR A 114 -14.99 -14.68 -6.20
CA THR A 114 -13.54 -14.69 -6.43
C THR A 114 -13.17 -14.02 -7.75
N TRP A 115 -12.96 -14.82 -8.80
CA TRP A 115 -12.42 -14.36 -10.09
C TRP A 115 -13.24 -13.26 -10.77
N PHE A 116 -14.56 -13.34 -10.72
CA PHE A 116 -15.46 -12.39 -11.36
C PHE A 116 -16.07 -11.38 -10.38
N SER A 117 -15.59 -11.37 -9.14
CA SER A 117 -16.09 -10.46 -8.12
C SER A 117 -15.66 -9.02 -8.38
N PRO A 118 -16.60 -8.06 -8.45
CA PRO A 118 -16.25 -6.64 -8.51
C PRO A 118 -15.46 -6.18 -7.29
N PHE A 119 -15.64 -6.84 -6.13
CA PHE A 119 -14.88 -6.59 -4.91
C PHE A 119 -13.41 -7.02 -5.04
N ALA A 120 -13.12 -8.11 -5.78
CA ALA A 120 -11.77 -8.53 -6.10
C ALA A 120 -11.12 -7.61 -7.13
N ILE A 121 -11.86 -7.23 -8.17
CA ILE A 121 -11.36 -6.41 -9.28
C ILE A 121 -10.97 -5.02 -8.80
N ILE A 122 -11.75 -4.39 -7.90
CA ILE A 122 -11.46 -3.05 -7.39
C ILE A 122 -10.16 -3.00 -6.56
N LEU A 123 -9.71 -4.12 -6.01
CA LEU A 123 -8.44 -4.17 -5.27
C LEU A 123 -7.25 -3.83 -6.17
N MET A 124 -7.28 -4.20 -7.46
CA MET A 124 -6.18 -3.95 -8.40
C MET A 124 -5.84 -2.46 -8.53
N PRO A 125 -6.79 -1.58 -8.91
CA PRO A 125 -6.50 -0.14 -8.98
C PRO A 125 -6.17 0.47 -7.61
N LEU A 126 -6.74 0.01 -6.52
CA LEU A 126 -6.42 0.51 -5.18
C LEU A 126 -4.95 0.25 -4.83
N TRP A 127 -4.43 -0.97 -5.09
CA TRP A 127 -3.02 -1.30 -4.86
C TRP A 127 -2.09 -0.55 -5.82
N ALA A 128 -2.48 -0.41 -7.08
CA ALA A 128 -1.73 0.40 -8.05
C ALA A 128 -1.58 1.85 -7.57
N VAL A 129 -2.67 2.46 -7.13
CA VAL A 129 -2.69 3.84 -6.60
C VAL A 129 -1.83 3.94 -5.33
N ALA A 130 -1.92 2.97 -4.42
CA ALA A 130 -1.10 2.96 -3.19
C ALA A 130 0.40 2.96 -3.51
N VAL A 131 0.84 2.10 -4.45
CA VAL A 131 2.25 2.04 -4.89
C VAL A 131 2.69 3.33 -5.56
N LEU A 132 1.86 3.90 -6.42
CA LEU A 132 2.15 5.15 -7.13
C LEU A 132 2.24 6.33 -6.17
N LEU A 133 1.31 6.45 -5.21
CA LEU A 133 1.34 7.51 -4.20
C LEU A 133 2.58 7.40 -3.31
N PHE A 134 2.89 6.21 -2.84
CA PHE A 134 4.11 5.96 -2.06
C PHE A 134 5.36 6.39 -2.82
N TRP A 135 5.48 5.93 -4.09
CA TRP A 135 6.60 6.30 -4.94
C TRP A 135 6.67 7.81 -5.19
N LEU A 136 5.55 8.44 -5.51
CA LEU A 136 5.48 9.89 -5.79
C LEU A 136 5.96 10.72 -4.60
N VAL A 137 5.47 10.39 -3.40
CA VAL A 137 5.84 11.11 -2.16
C VAL A 137 7.32 10.90 -1.86
N LEU A 138 7.80 9.66 -1.95
CA LEU A 138 9.20 9.33 -1.66
C LEU A 138 10.14 9.94 -2.71
N ALA A 139 9.83 9.82 -4.00
CA ALA A 139 10.61 10.40 -5.09
C ALA A 139 10.65 11.93 -4.99
N ARG A 140 9.51 12.57 -4.77
CA ARG A 140 9.45 14.02 -4.54
C ARG A 140 10.33 14.44 -3.37
N ARG A 141 10.43 13.62 -2.34
CA ARG A 141 11.28 13.92 -1.17
C ARG A 141 12.76 13.75 -1.48
N ILE A 142 13.14 12.73 -2.23
CA ILE A 142 14.54 12.44 -2.60
C ILE A 142 15.08 13.49 -3.59
N TYR A 143 14.26 13.89 -4.57
CA TYR A 143 14.69 14.78 -5.66
C TYR A 143 14.43 16.27 -5.40
N THR A 144 13.80 16.64 -4.28
CA THR A 144 13.60 18.05 -3.94
C THR A 144 14.65 18.46 -2.90
N ASP A 145 15.34 19.61 -3.15
CA ASP A 145 16.33 20.19 -2.24
C ASP A 145 15.73 20.80 -0.96
N ARG A 146 14.68 20.24 -0.44
CA ARG A 146 14.04 20.71 0.80
C ARG A 146 14.80 20.19 2.01
N PRO A 147 15.03 21.04 3.05
CA PRO A 147 15.64 20.60 4.29
C PRO A 147 14.80 19.48 4.94
N THR A 148 15.47 18.59 5.67
CA THR A 148 14.79 17.52 6.43
C THR A 148 13.70 18.11 7.31
N PRO A 149 12.48 17.53 7.37
CA PRO A 149 11.46 17.97 8.30
C PRO A 149 12.02 17.81 9.72
N GLN A 150 12.10 18.92 10.42
CA GLN A 150 12.49 18.95 11.82
C GLN A 150 11.23 19.06 12.65
N TRP A 151 11.14 18.26 13.69
CA TRP A 151 10.08 18.39 14.68
C TRP A 151 10.19 19.71 15.44
N PRO A 152 9.12 20.27 16.00
CA PRO A 152 9.17 21.56 16.70
C PRO A 152 10.21 21.62 17.83
N TRP A 153 10.53 20.52 18.47
CA TRP A 153 11.54 20.41 19.51
C TRP A 153 12.97 20.38 18.96
N GLU A 154 13.23 19.76 17.81
CA GLU A 154 14.55 19.72 17.17
C GLU A 154 15.03 21.10 16.70
N ARG A 155 14.08 22.01 16.40
CA ARG A 155 14.39 23.39 16.02
C ARG A 155 14.92 24.25 17.17
N ARG A 156 14.72 23.83 18.41
CA ARG A 156 15.19 24.58 19.60
C ARG A 156 16.64 24.28 19.94
N GLU A 157 17.09 23.05 19.71
CA GLU A 157 18.47 22.62 20.01
C GLU A 157 19.53 23.22 19.04
N GLY A 158 19.15 23.66 17.87
CA GLY A 158 20.07 24.28 16.89
C GLY A 158 20.26 25.79 17.02
N ARG A 159 19.78 26.40 18.12
CA ARG A 159 19.90 27.85 18.39
C ARG A 159 20.79 28.20 19.60
N GLU A 160 21.38 27.23 20.24
CA GLU A 160 22.41 27.40 21.25
C GLU A 160 23.79 27.16 20.60
#